data_2c31299cbd4c46bb7a88778a782ec5dc
#
_entry.id   2c31299cbd4c46bb7a88778a782ec5dc
#
_cell.length_a   1.000
_cell.length_b   1.000
_cell.length_c   1.000
_cell.angle_alpha   90.00
_cell.angle_beta   90.00
_cell.angle_gamma   90.00
#
_symmetry.space_group_name_H-M   'P 1'
#
loop_
_entity.id
_entity.type
_entity.pdbx_description
1 polymer ?
#
loop_
_entity_poly.entity_id
_entity_poly.type
_entity_poly.pdbx_seq_one_letter_code
_entity_poly.pdbx_strand_id
1 'polypeptide(L)'
;MAYTAENWPITAALLQFPGTDAAGQHINDADASVWADVLQEVKDAGFANADLTDSWVRPGDLSKERLAEFKQTANEVGIGVPVISAIRRSVIHQTDWADNLAYSHRTIDAAAELDCEVVSFGLHQAITPEQQKQLWFWTVEGYKDPVGDKEAWGNAVSRIRELGKHAADAGVLISLEMYEDTYLGTADSSVQLVQDIGLDNVGLNPDLGNLIRLHRPIEDWREMVAKTLPYSNYWHMKNYIRDEDVARDSYITMPAPMESGLINYREAFKFALSVGFQGILCTEHYGGDGLSVTASNQDYLRRHVLPKTEGYELGKSQVAQGRQVPATQLAGV
;
A
#
# COMPACT_ATOMS: atom_id res chain seq x y z
N MET A 1 -7.56 20.48 9.00
CA MET A 1 -8.21 19.82 10.16
C MET A 1 -7.59 18.45 10.34
N ALA A 2 -7.43 18.01 11.59
CA ALA A 2 -6.92 16.67 11.85
C ALA A 2 -8.03 15.63 11.60
N TYR A 3 -7.67 14.46 11.09
CA TYR A 3 -8.63 13.40 10.84
C TYR A 3 -9.15 12.74 12.13
N THR A 4 -10.40 12.29 12.10
CA THR A 4 -11.01 11.53 13.19
C THR A 4 -11.48 10.16 12.69
N ALA A 5 -12.00 9.34 13.58
CA ALA A 5 -12.56 8.04 13.23
C ALA A 5 -13.69 8.13 12.19
N GLU A 6 -14.38 9.26 12.07
CA GLU A 6 -15.48 9.48 11.11
C GLU A 6 -14.97 9.78 9.70
N ASN A 7 -13.90 10.60 9.60
CA ASN A 7 -13.44 11.13 8.32
C ASN A 7 -12.03 10.69 7.90
N TRP A 8 -11.35 9.83 8.70
CA TRP A 8 -10.06 9.30 8.28
C TRP A 8 -10.21 8.50 6.99
N PRO A 9 -9.45 8.82 5.90
CA PRO A 9 -9.56 8.07 4.66
C PRO A 9 -9.02 6.66 4.85
N ILE A 10 -9.89 5.67 4.69
CA ILE A 10 -9.56 4.24 4.72
C ILE A 10 -9.96 3.64 3.38
N THR A 11 -9.06 2.88 2.77
CA THR A 11 -9.26 2.17 1.50
C THR A 11 -9.29 0.67 1.72
N ALA A 12 -10.01 -0.05 0.86
CA ALA A 12 -9.87 -1.49 0.70
C ALA A 12 -8.82 -1.77 -0.37
N ALA A 13 -7.82 -2.60 -0.09
CA ALA A 13 -6.94 -3.12 -1.14
C ALA A 13 -7.70 -4.05 -2.08
N LEU A 14 -7.58 -3.84 -3.39
CA LEU A 14 -8.30 -4.64 -4.40
C LEU A 14 -7.51 -5.86 -4.89
N LEU A 15 -6.48 -6.26 -4.19
CA LEU A 15 -5.62 -7.39 -4.59
C LEU A 15 -6.33 -8.76 -4.59
N GLN A 16 -7.46 -8.90 -3.93
CA GLN A 16 -8.28 -10.13 -3.93
C GLN A 16 -9.10 -10.31 -5.21
N PHE A 17 -9.27 -9.25 -6.00
CA PHE A 17 -9.97 -9.33 -7.27
C PHE A 17 -9.00 -9.73 -8.40
N PRO A 18 -9.40 -10.70 -9.27
CA PRO A 18 -8.50 -11.15 -10.32
C PRO A 18 -8.35 -10.11 -11.43
N GLY A 19 -7.17 -10.01 -12.00
CA GLY A 19 -6.86 -9.15 -13.15
C GLY A 19 -7.38 -9.68 -14.49
N THR A 20 -8.08 -10.83 -14.48
CA THR A 20 -8.74 -11.43 -15.65
C THR A 20 -10.14 -11.90 -15.29
N ASP A 21 -11.05 -11.82 -16.24
CA ASP A 21 -12.40 -12.35 -16.10
C ASP A 21 -12.43 -13.91 -16.25
N ALA A 22 -13.62 -14.51 -16.14
CA ALA A 22 -13.80 -15.94 -16.26
C ALA A 22 -13.48 -16.49 -17.67
N ALA A 23 -13.45 -15.63 -18.70
CA ALA A 23 -13.07 -15.98 -20.06
C ALA A 23 -11.55 -15.83 -20.31
N GLY A 24 -10.79 -15.32 -19.32
CA GLY A 24 -9.36 -15.05 -19.41
C GLY A 24 -9.03 -13.72 -20.08
N GLN A 25 -10.02 -12.84 -20.31
CA GLN A 25 -9.79 -11.49 -20.80
C GLN A 25 -9.25 -10.60 -19.68
N HIS A 26 -8.26 -9.74 -19.98
CA HIS A 26 -7.73 -8.80 -19.00
C HIS A 26 -8.79 -7.76 -18.61
N ILE A 27 -8.88 -7.45 -17.31
CA ILE A 27 -9.90 -6.53 -16.78
C ILE A 27 -9.79 -5.11 -17.36
N ASN A 28 -8.62 -4.66 -17.81
CA ASN A 28 -8.47 -3.41 -18.54
C ASN A 28 -9.32 -3.33 -19.80
N ASP A 29 -9.55 -4.47 -20.46
CA ASP A 29 -10.29 -4.59 -21.73
C ASP A 29 -11.77 -4.99 -21.51
N ALA A 30 -12.15 -5.26 -20.24
CA ALA A 30 -13.51 -5.65 -19.90
C ALA A 30 -14.49 -4.47 -20.05
N ASP A 31 -15.77 -4.78 -20.17
CA ASP A 31 -16.85 -3.78 -20.12
C ASP A 31 -16.84 -3.03 -18.79
N ALA A 32 -17.19 -1.74 -18.79
CA ALA A 32 -17.21 -0.92 -17.59
C ALA A 32 -18.15 -1.45 -16.49
N SER A 33 -19.17 -2.23 -16.85
CA SER A 33 -20.05 -2.91 -15.90
C SER A 33 -19.29 -3.89 -14.99
N VAL A 34 -18.24 -4.54 -15.50
CA VAL A 34 -17.38 -5.44 -14.70
C VAL A 34 -16.62 -4.66 -13.62
N TRP A 35 -16.16 -3.46 -13.94
CA TRP A 35 -15.57 -2.59 -12.94
C TRP A 35 -16.59 -2.11 -11.91
N ALA A 36 -17.80 -1.73 -12.39
CA ALA A 36 -18.88 -1.27 -11.53
C ALA A 36 -19.29 -2.36 -10.53
N ASP A 37 -19.39 -3.62 -10.95
CA ASP A 37 -19.76 -4.74 -10.08
C ASP A 37 -18.75 -4.90 -8.93
N VAL A 38 -17.44 -4.90 -9.22
CA VAL A 38 -16.39 -4.99 -8.19
C VAL A 38 -16.41 -3.79 -7.24
N LEU A 39 -16.53 -2.57 -7.78
CA LEU A 39 -16.59 -1.36 -6.97
C LEU A 39 -17.86 -1.32 -6.12
N GLN A 40 -18.98 -1.87 -6.61
CA GLN A 40 -20.21 -2.01 -5.83
C GLN A 40 -20.04 -3.00 -4.67
N GLU A 41 -19.37 -4.14 -4.86
CA GLU A 41 -19.05 -5.06 -3.76
C GLU A 41 -18.23 -4.37 -2.67
N VAL A 42 -17.23 -3.56 -3.05
CA VAL A 42 -16.41 -2.77 -2.11
C VAL A 42 -17.27 -1.77 -1.34
N LYS A 43 -18.19 -1.08 -2.02
CA LYS A 43 -19.14 -0.15 -1.41
C LYS A 43 -20.08 -0.85 -0.43
N ASP A 44 -20.64 -2.00 -0.84
CA ASP A 44 -21.57 -2.79 -0.02
C ASP A 44 -20.86 -3.36 1.22
N ALA A 45 -19.55 -3.60 1.15
CA ALA A 45 -18.71 -3.92 2.30
C ALA A 45 -18.45 -2.72 3.24
N GLY A 46 -18.99 -1.53 2.93
CA GLY A 46 -18.92 -0.34 3.78
C GLY A 46 -17.74 0.58 3.55
N PHE A 47 -17.02 0.42 2.44
CA PHE A 47 -15.94 1.34 2.08
C PHE A 47 -16.44 2.53 1.25
N ALA A 48 -15.89 3.69 1.53
CA ALA A 48 -16.04 4.88 0.67
C ALA A 48 -14.90 5.02 -0.35
N ASN A 49 -13.79 4.30 -0.14
CA ASN A 49 -12.60 4.40 -0.99
C ASN A 49 -11.96 3.02 -1.23
N ALA A 50 -11.33 2.89 -2.38
CA ALA A 50 -10.53 1.72 -2.75
C ALA A 50 -9.07 2.12 -3.05
N ASP A 51 -8.13 1.22 -2.77
CA ASP A 51 -6.78 1.23 -3.30
C ASP A 51 -6.77 0.40 -4.58
N LEU A 52 -6.61 1.08 -5.71
CA LEU A 52 -6.59 0.45 -7.02
C LEU A 52 -5.28 -0.31 -7.22
N THR A 53 -5.31 -1.59 -6.88
CA THR A 53 -4.14 -2.46 -7.04
C THR A 53 -3.99 -2.91 -8.49
N ASP A 54 -2.79 -2.78 -9.07
CA ASP A 54 -2.51 -3.09 -10.48
C ASP A 54 -2.55 -4.60 -10.82
N SER A 55 -2.79 -5.44 -9.82
CA SER A 55 -3.15 -6.85 -10.01
C SER A 55 -4.60 -7.05 -10.50
N TRP A 56 -5.48 -6.07 -10.30
CA TRP A 56 -6.84 -6.04 -10.80
C TRP A 56 -6.94 -5.19 -12.07
N VAL A 57 -6.91 -3.87 -11.95
CA VAL A 57 -6.86 -2.92 -13.07
C VAL A 57 -5.48 -2.30 -13.13
N ARG A 58 -4.91 -2.19 -14.32
CA ARG A 58 -3.58 -1.61 -14.57
C ARG A 58 -3.72 -0.19 -15.13
N PRO A 59 -3.80 0.85 -14.29
CA PRO A 59 -4.13 2.21 -14.74
C PRO A 59 -3.09 2.78 -15.72
N GLY A 60 -1.80 2.49 -15.50
CA GLY A 60 -0.72 2.91 -16.40
C GLY A 60 -0.76 2.31 -17.82
N ASP A 61 -1.61 1.32 -18.06
CA ASP A 61 -1.81 0.69 -19.37
C ASP A 61 -3.19 1.01 -19.97
N LEU A 62 -4.04 1.78 -19.29
CA LEU A 62 -5.30 2.27 -19.85
C LEU A 62 -5.07 3.46 -20.80
N SER A 63 -5.85 3.54 -21.89
CA SER A 63 -5.91 4.75 -22.70
C SER A 63 -6.60 5.89 -21.93
N LYS A 64 -6.46 7.12 -22.39
CA LYS A 64 -7.12 8.28 -21.76
C LYS A 64 -8.63 8.12 -21.71
N GLU A 65 -9.22 7.57 -22.77
CA GLU A 65 -10.65 7.31 -22.86
C GLU A 65 -11.08 6.26 -21.83
N ARG A 66 -10.30 5.21 -21.68
CA ARG A 66 -10.57 4.15 -20.69
C ARG A 66 -10.35 4.64 -19.25
N LEU A 67 -9.37 5.49 -19.00
CA LEU A 67 -9.19 6.14 -17.68
C LEU A 67 -10.39 7.04 -17.34
N ALA A 68 -10.87 7.82 -18.31
CA ALA A 68 -12.06 8.66 -18.11
C ALA A 68 -13.32 7.82 -17.84
N GLU A 69 -13.49 6.71 -18.58
CA GLU A 69 -14.59 5.77 -18.36
C GLU A 69 -14.50 5.10 -16.99
N PHE A 70 -13.30 4.66 -16.54
CA PHE A 70 -13.10 4.11 -15.21
C PHE A 70 -13.43 5.14 -14.11
N LYS A 71 -12.96 6.38 -14.26
CA LYS A 71 -13.26 7.48 -13.34
C LYS A 71 -14.76 7.74 -13.25
N GLN A 72 -15.44 7.78 -14.39
CA GLN A 72 -16.90 7.95 -14.45
C GLN A 72 -17.60 6.78 -13.72
N THR A 73 -17.20 5.54 -14.00
CA THR A 73 -17.76 4.33 -13.36
C THR A 73 -17.60 4.38 -11.85
N ALA A 74 -16.41 4.71 -11.35
CA ALA A 74 -16.15 4.83 -9.91
C ALA A 74 -17.02 5.93 -9.27
N ASN A 75 -17.17 7.07 -9.94
CA ASN A 75 -18.03 8.17 -9.48
C ASN A 75 -19.52 7.78 -9.46
N GLU A 76 -20.01 7.07 -10.48
CA GLU A 76 -21.41 6.61 -10.56
C GLU A 76 -21.72 5.58 -9.47
N VAL A 77 -20.79 4.67 -9.17
CA VAL A 77 -20.88 3.78 -8.02
C VAL A 77 -20.77 4.55 -6.70
N GLY A 78 -20.01 5.64 -6.66
CA GLY A 78 -19.76 6.45 -5.47
C GLY A 78 -18.62 5.90 -4.61
N ILE A 79 -17.57 5.37 -5.24
CA ILE A 79 -16.32 4.95 -4.63
C ILE A 79 -15.19 5.88 -5.05
N GLY A 80 -14.47 6.45 -4.08
CA GLY A 80 -13.23 7.18 -4.33
C GLY A 80 -12.05 6.24 -4.58
N VAL A 81 -11.10 6.68 -5.41
CA VAL A 81 -9.85 5.95 -5.68
C VAL A 81 -8.66 6.87 -5.37
N PRO A 82 -8.38 7.14 -4.08
CA PRO A 82 -7.33 8.09 -3.72
C PRO A 82 -5.92 7.50 -3.85
N VAL A 83 -5.78 6.20 -4.06
CA VAL A 83 -4.50 5.50 -4.13
C VAL A 83 -4.46 4.51 -5.28
N ILE A 84 -3.30 4.42 -5.94
CA ILE A 84 -2.94 3.32 -6.83
C ILE A 84 -1.74 2.59 -6.24
N SER A 85 -1.83 1.27 -6.06
CA SER A 85 -0.71 0.41 -5.68
C SER A 85 -0.20 -0.38 -6.88
N ALA A 86 0.99 0.00 -7.38
CA ALA A 86 1.68 -0.71 -8.45
C ALA A 86 2.63 -1.74 -7.86
N ILE A 87 2.22 -3.01 -7.91
CA ILE A 87 2.94 -4.11 -7.29
C ILE A 87 3.84 -4.85 -8.29
N ARG A 88 4.96 -5.42 -7.78
CA ARG A 88 5.89 -6.26 -8.57
C ARG A 88 6.44 -5.57 -9.83
N ARG A 89 6.72 -4.27 -9.70
CA ARG A 89 7.29 -3.41 -10.76
C ARG A 89 8.62 -2.80 -10.34
N SER A 90 9.53 -3.63 -9.80
CA SER A 90 10.83 -3.17 -9.32
C SER A 90 11.59 -2.39 -10.40
N VAL A 91 11.92 -1.15 -10.11
CA VAL A 91 12.75 -0.29 -11.00
C VAL A 91 14.21 -0.69 -11.02
N ILE A 92 14.61 -1.70 -10.23
CA ILE A 92 15.94 -2.32 -10.25
C ILE A 92 15.89 -3.79 -10.67
N HIS A 93 14.75 -4.24 -11.27
CA HIS A 93 14.68 -5.58 -11.84
C HIS A 93 15.82 -5.80 -12.85
N GLN A 94 16.47 -6.98 -12.85
CA GLN A 94 17.67 -7.22 -13.64
C GLN A 94 17.48 -7.00 -15.15
N THR A 95 16.31 -7.39 -15.70
CA THR A 95 16.00 -7.28 -17.13
C THR A 95 14.93 -6.24 -17.43
N ASP A 96 13.88 -6.12 -16.58
CA ASP A 96 12.64 -5.41 -16.91
C ASP A 96 12.57 -4.02 -16.28
N TRP A 97 13.68 -3.54 -15.69
CA TRP A 97 13.70 -2.26 -14.97
C TRP A 97 13.25 -1.07 -15.84
N ALA A 98 13.61 -1.06 -17.13
CA ALA A 98 13.25 0.04 -18.02
C ALA A 98 11.75 0.07 -18.31
N ASP A 99 11.15 -1.09 -18.56
CA ASP A 99 9.70 -1.23 -18.77
C ASP A 99 8.93 -0.92 -17.49
N ASN A 100 9.43 -1.38 -16.34
CA ASN A 100 8.84 -1.08 -15.03
C ASN A 100 8.91 0.42 -14.70
N LEU A 101 10.04 1.08 -15.00
CA LEU A 101 10.17 2.53 -14.83
C LEU A 101 9.20 3.29 -15.74
N ALA A 102 9.12 2.91 -17.02
CA ALA A 102 8.20 3.51 -17.97
C ALA A 102 6.72 3.28 -17.57
N TYR A 103 6.38 2.10 -17.07
CA TYR A 103 5.05 1.81 -16.51
C TYR A 103 4.75 2.67 -15.28
N SER A 104 5.74 2.84 -14.39
CA SER A 104 5.60 3.67 -13.19
C SER A 104 5.33 5.14 -13.55
N HIS A 105 5.99 5.68 -14.58
CA HIS A 105 5.68 7.01 -15.08
C HIS A 105 4.24 7.12 -15.60
N ARG A 106 3.77 6.16 -16.42
CA ARG A 106 2.38 6.15 -16.89
C ARG A 106 1.37 5.97 -15.74
N THR A 107 1.73 5.25 -14.69
CA THR A 107 0.89 5.10 -13.50
C THR A 107 0.75 6.41 -12.73
N ILE A 108 1.80 7.25 -12.66
CA ILE A 108 1.74 8.59 -12.08
C ILE A 108 0.82 9.48 -12.90
N ASP A 109 0.94 9.45 -14.25
CA ASP A 109 0.04 10.20 -15.13
C ASP A 109 -1.43 9.77 -14.94
N ALA A 110 -1.66 8.45 -14.86
CA ALA A 110 -2.99 7.90 -14.61
C ALA A 110 -3.54 8.30 -13.22
N ALA A 111 -2.69 8.36 -12.21
CA ALA A 111 -3.08 8.82 -10.88
C ALA A 111 -3.53 10.28 -10.88
N ALA A 112 -2.84 11.15 -11.62
CA ALA A 112 -3.25 12.54 -11.77
C ALA A 112 -4.61 12.66 -12.49
N GLU A 113 -4.85 11.88 -13.56
CA GLU A 113 -6.13 11.87 -14.30
C GLU A 113 -7.29 11.31 -13.43
N LEU A 114 -7.00 10.39 -12.52
CA LEU A 114 -7.99 9.82 -11.60
C LEU A 114 -8.16 10.62 -10.29
N ASP A 115 -7.48 11.76 -10.13
CA ASP A 115 -7.43 12.57 -8.90
C ASP A 115 -6.89 11.82 -7.68
N CYS A 116 -6.06 10.80 -7.88
CA CYS A 116 -5.41 10.08 -6.79
C CYS A 116 -4.43 10.99 -6.02
N GLU A 117 -4.29 10.74 -4.73
CA GLU A 117 -3.35 11.46 -3.87
C GLU A 117 -1.99 10.77 -3.79
N VAL A 118 -1.98 9.43 -3.87
CA VAL A 118 -0.79 8.60 -3.63
C VAL A 118 -0.66 7.54 -4.71
N VAL A 119 0.58 7.32 -5.17
CA VAL A 119 0.94 6.09 -5.86
C VAL A 119 1.92 5.31 -4.98
N SER A 120 1.56 4.09 -4.62
CA SER A 120 2.43 3.17 -3.88
C SER A 120 3.23 2.32 -4.86
N PHE A 121 4.55 2.34 -4.73
CA PHE A 121 5.49 1.50 -5.47
C PHE A 121 6.28 0.61 -4.51
N GLY A 122 6.83 -0.48 -5.03
CA GLY A 122 7.74 -1.35 -4.28
C GLY A 122 8.91 -1.84 -5.14
N LEU A 123 9.87 -2.47 -4.49
CA LEU A 123 11.00 -3.11 -5.16
C LEU A 123 10.81 -4.63 -5.31
N HIS A 124 9.68 -5.17 -4.84
CA HIS A 124 9.38 -6.59 -4.95
C HIS A 124 9.15 -7.03 -6.41
N GLN A 125 9.57 -8.24 -6.68
CA GLN A 125 9.56 -8.85 -8.00
C GLN A 125 8.46 -9.93 -8.10
N ALA A 126 8.33 -10.56 -9.25
CA ALA A 126 7.40 -11.66 -9.46
C ALA A 126 7.67 -12.82 -8.47
N ILE A 127 6.59 -13.52 -8.09
CA ILE A 127 6.70 -14.71 -7.24
C ILE A 127 7.50 -15.79 -7.96
N THR A 128 8.49 -16.38 -7.27
CA THR A 128 9.33 -17.45 -7.82
C THR A 128 8.51 -18.74 -8.05
N PRO A 129 8.99 -19.65 -8.94
CA PRO A 129 8.34 -20.95 -9.11
C PRO A 129 8.23 -21.76 -7.80
N GLU A 130 9.17 -21.59 -6.87
CA GLU A 130 9.13 -22.27 -5.57
C GLU A 130 8.04 -21.67 -4.67
N GLN A 131 7.91 -20.36 -4.65
CA GLN A 131 6.86 -19.65 -3.94
C GLN A 131 5.45 -20.02 -4.48
N GLN A 132 5.30 -20.19 -5.78
CA GLN A 132 4.02 -20.58 -6.41
C GLN A 132 3.51 -21.96 -5.98
N LYS A 133 4.40 -22.83 -5.48
CA LYS A 133 4.03 -24.16 -4.99
C LYS A 133 3.49 -24.15 -3.56
N GLN A 134 3.63 -23.03 -2.84
CA GLN A 134 3.24 -22.91 -1.45
C GLN A 134 1.81 -22.35 -1.34
N LEU A 135 1.07 -22.79 -0.33
CA LEU A 135 -0.20 -22.15 0.02
C LEU A 135 0.03 -20.67 0.38
N TRP A 136 1.08 -20.40 1.15
CA TRP A 136 1.54 -19.08 1.52
C TRP A 136 2.93 -18.85 0.94
N PHE A 137 3.04 -18.04 -0.10
CA PHE A 137 4.29 -17.84 -0.85
C PHE A 137 5.45 -17.31 0.02
N TRP A 138 5.17 -16.61 1.10
CA TRP A 138 6.18 -16.04 2.01
C TRP A 138 6.85 -17.05 2.95
N THR A 139 6.42 -18.32 2.95
CA THR A 139 7.05 -19.38 3.75
C THR A 139 8.36 -19.87 3.16
N VAL A 140 8.66 -19.50 1.94
CA VAL A 140 9.94 -19.75 1.25
C VAL A 140 10.50 -18.45 0.70
N GLU A 141 11.82 -18.43 0.46
CA GLU A 141 12.50 -17.23 -0.01
C GLU A 141 12.08 -16.83 -1.43
N GLY A 142 11.92 -15.51 -1.64
CA GLY A 142 11.71 -14.89 -2.94
C GLY A 142 13.00 -14.38 -3.59
N TYR A 143 12.84 -13.55 -4.60
CA TYR A 143 13.93 -12.78 -5.16
C TYR A 143 14.43 -11.76 -4.14
N LYS A 144 15.76 -11.57 -4.09
CA LYS A 144 16.43 -10.66 -3.17
C LYS A 144 17.12 -9.53 -3.92
N ASP A 145 17.00 -8.33 -3.40
CA ASP A 145 17.83 -7.23 -3.87
C ASP A 145 19.30 -7.48 -3.44
N PRO A 146 20.29 -7.08 -4.25
CA PRO A 146 21.69 -7.35 -3.98
C PRO A 146 22.23 -6.50 -2.84
N VAL A 147 22.20 -7.02 -1.61
CA VAL A 147 22.71 -6.34 -0.41
C VAL A 147 24.18 -6.00 -0.56
N GLY A 148 24.53 -4.73 -0.31
CA GLY A 148 25.92 -4.24 -0.43
C GLY A 148 26.34 -3.83 -1.83
N ASP A 149 25.51 -4.04 -2.85
CA ASP A 149 25.75 -3.53 -4.20
C ASP A 149 25.42 -2.03 -4.28
N LYS A 150 26.45 -1.20 -4.33
CA LYS A 150 26.31 0.27 -4.37
C LYS A 150 25.73 0.78 -5.69
N GLU A 151 25.95 0.07 -6.79
CA GLU A 151 25.42 0.45 -8.09
C GLU A 151 23.91 0.20 -8.14
N ALA A 152 23.46 -0.98 -7.70
CA ALA A 152 22.04 -1.31 -7.62
C ALA A 152 21.30 -0.37 -6.65
N TRP A 153 21.87 -0.05 -5.50
CA TRP A 153 21.35 0.96 -4.58
C TRP A 153 21.25 2.34 -5.22
N GLY A 154 22.32 2.81 -5.87
CA GLY A 154 22.35 4.08 -6.59
C GLY A 154 21.30 4.15 -7.71
N ASN A 155 21.08 3.03 -8.42
CA ASN A 155 20.01 2.91 -9.41
C ASN A 155 18.61 3.01 -8.78
N ALA A 156 18.36 2.35 -7.64
CA ALA A 156 17.10 2.49 -6.91
C ALA A 156 16.86 3.95 -6.52
N VAL A 157 17.83 4.59 -5.86
CA VAL A 157 17.73 5.99 -5.44
C VAL A 157 17.47 6.92 -6.63
N SER A 158 18.22 6.79 -7.72
CA SER A 158 18.12 7.70 -8.86
C SER A 158 16.79 7.57 -9.60
N ARG A 159 16.33 6.33 -9.85
CA ARG A 159 15.08 6.06 -10.56
C ARG A 159 13.85 6.42 -9.73
N ILE A 160 13.85 6.12 -8.43
CA ILE A 160 12.75 6.55 -7.56
C ILE A 160 12.74 8.08 -7.40
N ARG A 161 13.90 8.72 -7.34
CA ARG A 161 13.98 10.20 -7.34
C ARG A 161 13.44 10.80 -8.65
N GLU A 162 13.67 10.16 -9.78
CA GLU A 162 13.09 10.55 -11.08
C GLU A 162 11.56 10.48 -11.02
N LEU A 163 11.01 9.36 -10.55
CA LEU A 163 9.56 9.20 -10.34
C LEU A 163 9.02 10.21 -9.32
N GLY A 164 9.75 10.47 -8.24
CA GLY A 164 9.35 11.44 -7.22
C GLY A 164 9.22 12.87 -7.77
N LYS A 165 10.12 13.28 -8.66
CA LYS A 165 10.03 14.59 -9.34
C LYS A 165 8.81 14.64 -10.26
N HIS A 166 8.59 13.61 -11.06
CA HIS A 166 7.41 13.53 -11.94
C HIS A 166 6.11 13.57 -11.11
N ALA A 167 6.05 12.81 -10.02
CA ALA A 167 4.89 12.83 -9.14
C ALA A 167 4.66 14.20 -8.48
N ALA A 168 5.72 14.92 -8.09
CA ALA A 168 5.61 16.27 -7.57
C ALA A 168 5.00 17.24 -8.62
N ASP A 169 5.45 17.16 -9.87
CA ASP A 169 4.91 17.96 -10.99
C ASP A 169 3.42 17.60 -11.25
N ALA A 170 3.03 16.35 -11.06
CA ALA A 170 1.65 15.87 -11.17
C ALA A 170 0.79 16.12 -9.93
N GLY A 171 1.36 16.61 -8.83
CA GLY A 171 0.66 16.85 -7.57
C GLY A 171 0.31 15.58 -6.78
N VAL A 172 1.07 14.50 -6.99
CA VAL A 172 0.89 13.16 -6.39
C VAL A 172 2.03 12.84 -5.43
N LEU A 173 1.74 12.12 -4.35
CA LEU A 173 2.75 11.57 -3.46
C LEU A 173 3.19 10.18 -3.93
N ILE A 174 4.46 9.85 -3.69
CA ILE A 174 4.95 8.47 -3.79
C ILE A 174 5.06 7.88 -2.40
N SER A 175 4.63 6.63 -2.27
CA SER A 175 4.81 5.82 -1.08
C SER A 175 5.53 4.52 -1.43
N LEU A 176 6.58 4.17 -0.69
CA LEU A 176 7.39 2.98 -0.95
C LEU A 176 6.97 1.85 -0.01
N GLU A 177 6.39 0.80 -0.57
CA GLU A 177 5.91 -0.34 0.20
C GLU A 177 7.07 -1.20 0.71
N MET A 178 7.08 -1.42 2.02
CA MET A 178 8.01 -2.35 2.66
C MET A 178 7.65 -3.79 2.31
N TYR A 179 8.68 -4.52 1.84
CA TYR A 179 8.52 -5.89 1.37
C TYR A 179 9.79 -6.70 1.62
N GLU A 180 9.61 -7.95 2.04
CA GLU A 180 10.71 -8.85 2.37
C GLU A 180 11.74 -9.00 1.25
N ASP A 181 12.99 -9.20 1.64
CA ASP A 181 14.13 -9.49 0.77
C ASP A 181 14.51 -8.37 -0.24
N THR A 182 13.89 -7.19 -0.13
CA THR A 182 14.23 -6.01 -0.94
C THR A 182 14.99 -4.96 -0.11
N TYR A 183 15.44 -3.88 -0.75
CA TYR A 183 15.96 -2.71 -0.03
C TYR A 183 14.93 -2.05 0.91
N LEU A 184 13.66 -2.40 0.75
CA LEU A 184 12.56 -2.01 1.63
C LEU A 184 12.21 -3.12 2.66
N GLY A 185 13.08 -4.13 2.83
CA GLY A 185 12.83 -5.31 3.65
C GLY A 185 13.25 -5.21 5.11
N THR A 186 13.86 -4.10 5.54
CA THR A 186 14.17 -3.78 6.93
C THR A 186 13.83 -2.32 7.22
N ALA A 187 13.57 -2.01 8.50
CA ALA A 187 13.25 -0.64 8.89
C ALA A 187 14.40 0.34 8.59
N ASP A 188 15.63 -0.04 8.90
CA ASP A 188 16.81 0.81 8.69
C ASP A 188 17.07 1.07 7.21
N SER A 189 17.03 0.03 6.38
CA SER A 189 17.25 0.15 4.94
C SER A 189 16.15 0.97 4.25
N SER A 190 14.89 0.80 4.67
CA SER A 190 13.76 1.55 4.12
C SER A 190 13.89 3.06 4.42
N VAL A 191 14.21 3.40 5.66
CA VAL A 191 14.43 4.80 6.07
C VAL A 191 15.63 5.40 5.32
N GLN A 192 16.75 4.65 5.22
CA GLN A 192 17.94 5.11 4.49
C GLN A 192 17.61 5.38 3.02
N LEU A 193 16.80 4.52 2.37
CA LEU A 193 16.41 4.72 0.98
C LEU A 193 15.62 6.02 0.78
N VAL A 194 14.63 6.31 1.64
CA VAL A 194 13.87 7.57 1.58
C VAL A 194 14.78 8.78 1.82
N GLN A 195 15.69 8.70 2.79
CA GLN A 195 16.65 9.76 3.06
C GLN A 195 17.60 10.01 1.89
N ASP A 196 18.10 8.95 1.26
CA ASP A 196 18.99 9.05 0.10
C ASP A 196 18.24 9.57 -1.16
N ILE A 197 16.94 9.27 -1.32
CA ILE A 197 16.09 9.87 -2.34
C ILE A 197 15.95 11.38 -2.11
N GLY A 198 15.75 11.82 -0.89
CA GLY A 198 15.81 13.22 -0.47
C GLY A 198 14.72 14.11 -1.07
N LEU A 199 13.50 13.60 -1.24
CA LEU A 199 12.33 14.33 -1.73
C LEU A 199 11.20 14.25 -0.70
N ASP A 200 10.58 15.36 -0.36
CA ASP A 200 9.52 15.43 0.67
C ASP A 200 8.25 14.68 0.27
N ASN A 201 7.96 14.57 -1.02
CA ASN A 201 6.80 13.86 -1.55
C ASN A 201 7.01 12.35 -1.74
N VAL A 202 8.16 11.81 -1.34
CA VAL A 202 8.44 10.37 -1.34
C VAL A 202 8.55 9.90 0.10
N GLY A 203 7.63 9.03 0.50
CA GLY A 203 7.58 8.45 1.84
C GLY A 203 7.51 6.92 1.80
N LEU A 204 7.24 6.33 2.96
CA LEU A 204 7.06 4.88 3.12
C LEU A 204 5.58 4.51 3.21
N ASN A 205 5.27 3.33 2.70
CA ASN A 205 4.13 2.51 3.05
C ASN A 205 4.66 1.37 3.95
N PRO A 206 4.61 1.53 5.30
CA PRO A 206 5.20 0.55 6.22
C PRO A 206 4.29 -0.68 6.35
N ASP A 207 4.16 -1.45 5.27
CA ASP A 207 3.45 -2.73 5.32
C ASP A 207 4.23 -3.76 6.15
N LEU A 208 4.15 -3.63 7.46
CA LEU A 208 4.83 -4.51 8.40
C LEU A 208 4.28 -5.93 8.36
N GLY A 209 3.06 -6.12 7.85
CA GLY A 209 2.49 -7.44 7.62
C GLY A 209 3.37 -8.30 6.71
N ASN A 210 4.01 -7.70 5.72
CA ASN A 210 4.95 -8.39 4.83
C ASN A 210 6.20 -8.91 5.57
N LEU A 211 6.59 -8.29 6.67
CA LEU A 211 7.79 -8.64 7.42
C LEU A 211 7.50 -9.58 8.59
N ILE A 212 6.37 -9.42 9.28
CA ILE A 212 6.05 -10.27 10.44
C ILE A 212 5.54 -11.67 10.06
N ARG A 213 5.16 -11.89 8.79
CA ARG A 213 4.67 -13.18 8.29
C ARG A 213 5.78 -14.18 7.95
N LEU A 214 7.05 -13.76 7.95
CA LEU A 214 8.16 -14.55 7.44
C LEU A 214 8.51 -15.73 8.35
N HIS A 215 8.85 -16.89 7.76
CA HIS A 215 9.29 -18.08 8.48
C HIS A 215 10.80 -18.01 8.77
N ARG A 216 11.22 -16.97 9.47
CA ARG A 216 12.58 -16.71 9.95
C ARG A 216 12.52 -15.64 11.06
N PRO A 217 13.61 -15.37 11.80
CA PRO A 217 13.67 -14.25 12.74
C PRO A 217 13.30 -12.92 12.07
N ILE A 218 12.57 -12.08 12.77
CA ILE A 218 12.12 -10.78 12.32
C ILE A 218 12.56 -9.67 13.29
N GLU A 219 12.54 -8.41 12.81
CA GLU A 219 12.70 -7.24 13.68
C GLU A 219 11.48 -7.11 14.62
N ASP A 220 11.67 -6.54 15.80
CA ASP A 220 10.54 -6.20 16.68
C ASP A 220 9.62 -5.19 15.98
N TRP A 221 8.32 -5.44 15.95
CA TRP A 221 7.38 -4.61 15.23
C TRP A 221 7.28 -3.19 15.81
N ARG A 222 7.55 -2.99 17.12
CA ARG A 222 7.58 -1.66 17.73
C ARG A 222 8.77 -0.85 17.26
N GLU A 223 9.93 -1.50 17.10
CA GLU A 223 11.12 -0.87 16.53
C GLU A 223 10.90 -0.50 15.07
N MET A 224 10.28 -1.39 14.28
CA MET A 224 9.91 -1.10 12.90
C MET A 224 8.98 0.12 12.83
N VAL A 225 7.90 0.14 13.63
CA VAL A 225 6.97 1.27 13.75
C VAL A 225 7.70 2.56 14.10
N ALA A 226 8.57 2.52 15.13
CA ALA A 226 9.28 3.70 15.62
C ALA A 226 10.21 4.31 14.57
N LYS A 227 10.85 3.49 13.75
CA LYS A 227 11.77 3.95 12.70
C LYS A 227 11.03 4.44 11.45
N THR A 228 10.00 3.74 11.00
CA THR A 228 9.39 3.94 9.68
C THR A 228 8.27 4.96 9.65
N LEU A 229 7.42 5.03 10.68
CA LEU A 229 6.26 5.95 10.69
C LEU A 229 6.62 7.44 10.59
N PRO A 230 7.75 7.94 11.12
CA PRO A 230 8.17 9.33 10.86
C PRO A 230 8.34 9.67 9.38
N TYR A 231 8.62 8.67 8.54
CA TYR A 231 8.86 8.78 7.09
C TYR A 231 7.71 8.24 6.24
N SER A 232 6.53 7.98 6.85
CA SER A 232 5.40 7.36 6.16
C SER A 232 4.34 8.38 5.76
N ASN A 233 3.74 8.20 4.58
CA ASN A 233 2.66 9.03 4.05
C ASN A 233 1.45 8.23 3.56
N TYR A 234 1.53 6.91 3.58
CA TYR A 234 0.49 5.94 3.31
C TYR A 234 0.75 4.70 4.17
N TRP A 235 -0.26 3.89 4.50
CA TRP A 235 -0.05 2.74 5.37
C TRP A 235 -0.96 1.56 5.01
N HIS A 236 -0.39 0.47 4.47
CA HIS A 236 -1.04 -0.84 4.39
C HIS A 236 -1.07 -1.50 5.77
N MET A 237 -2.26 -1.83 6.22
CA MET A 237 -2.52 -2.38 7.54
C MET A 237 -3.11 -3.78 7.43
N LYS A 238 -2.32 -4.77 7.77
CA LYS A 238 -2.71 -6.17 7.89
C LYS A 238 -1.98 -6.83 9.04
N ASN A 239 -2.48 -7.94 9.53
CA ASN A 239 -1.90 -8.61 10.68
C ASN A 239 -1.80 -10.11 10.47
N TYR A 240 -0.92 -10.74 11.24
CA TYR A 240 -0.70 -12.18 11.23
C TYR A 240 -0.61 -12.68 12.67
N ILE A 241 -1.21 -13.83 12.93
CA ILE A 241 -0.83 -14.64 14.09
C ILE A 241 0.56 -15.17 13.80
N ARG A 242 1.47 -15.07 14.77
CA ARG A 242 2.82 -15.61 14.70
C ARG A 242 3.10 -16.39 15.96
N ASP A 243 3.52 -17.64 15.79
CA ASP A 243 4.10 -18.48 16.83
C ASP A 243 5.47 -18.93 16.36
N GLU A 244 6.47 -18.90 17.26
CA GLU A 244 7.85 -19.20 16.89
C GLU A 244 8.65 -19.84 18.00
N ASP A 245 9.48 -20.79 17.62
CA ASP A 245 10.58 -21.34 18.42
C ASP A 245 11.90 -21.15 17.65
N VAL A 246 12.53 -20.00 17.88
CA VAL A 246 13.77 -19.61 17.17
C VAL A 246 14.89 -20.64 17.41
N ALA A 247 14.95 -21.28 18.60
CA ALA A 247 15.96 -22.27 18.92
C ALA A 247 15.82 -23.54 18.08
N ARG A 248 14.61 -23.82 17.60
CA ARG A 248 14.30 -24.98 16.73
C ARG A 248 14.08 -24.62 15.28
N ASP A 249 14.30 -23.35 14.90
CA ASP A 249 14.01 -22.82 13.57
C ASP A 249 12.58 -23.15 13.09
N SER A 250 11.60 -22.98 14.00
CA SER A 250 10.20 -23.32 13.77
C SER A 250 9.33 -22.08 13.82
N TYR A 251 8.59 -21.84 12.73
CA TYR A 251 7.74 -20.66 12.57
C TYR A 251 6.38 -21.06 12.02
N ILE A 252 5.32 -20.52 12.60
CA ILE A 252 3.95 -20.65 12.11
C ILE A 252 3.39 -19.24 11.98
N THR A 253 2.94 -18.88 10.79
CA THR A 253 2.26 -17.61 10.58
C THR A 253 0.99 -17.82 9.76
N MET A 254 -0.06 -17.12 10.15
CA MET A 254 -1.35 -17.15 9.46
C MET A 254 -1.92 -15.74 9.36
N PRO A 255 -2.52 -15.35 8.21
CA PRO A 255 -3.28 -14.11 8.13
C PRO A 255 -4.33 -14.04 9.23
N ALA A 256 -4.50 -12.87 9.83
CA ALA A 256 -5.44 -12.66 10.93
C ALA A 256 -6.12 -11.30 10.80
N PRO A 257 -7.34 -11.15 11.34
CA PRO A 257 -7.92 -9.84 11.56
C PRO A 257 -6.98 -8.97 12.41
N MET A 258 -6.99 -7.66 12.17
CA MET A 258 -6.04 -6.72 12.81
C MET A 258 -6.07 -6.79 14.34
N GLU A 259 -7.23 -7.07 14.94
CA GLU A 259 -7.39 -7.12 16.40
C GLU A 259 -6.74 -8.34 17.07
N SER A 260 -6.43 -9.41 16.33
CA SER A 260 -5.97 -10.69 16.88
C SER A 260 -4.57 -11.12 16.45
N GLY A 261 -3.86 -10.31 15.65
CA GLY A 261 -2.50 -10.63 15.21
C GLY A 261 -1.39 -10.09 16.11
N LEU A 262 -0.15 -10.20 15.66
CA LEU A 262 1.06 -9.84 16.41
C LEU A 262 1.15 -8.34 16.72
N ILE A 263 0.78 -7.47 15.74
CA ILE A 263 0.88 -6.02 15.88
C ILE A 263 -0.30 -5.51 16.70
N ASN A 264 -0.02 -4.75 17.76
CA ASN A 264 -1.03 -3.98 18.48
C ASN A 264 -1.25 -2.63 17.79
N TYR A 265 -2.24 -2.54 16.91
CA TYR A 265 -2.50 -1.33 16.16
C TYR A 265 -2.97 -0.13 16.99
N ARG A 266 -3.51 -0.31 18.20
CA ARG A 266 -3.77 0.81 19.11
C ARG A 266 -2.49 1.49 19.58
N GLU A 267 -1.45 0.68 19.88
CA GLU A 267 -0.14 1.17 20.27
C GLU A 267 0.57 1.82 19.09
N ALA A 268 0.61 1.13 17.94
CA ALA A 268 1.23 1.63 16.73
C ALA A 268 0.63 2.95 16.26
N PHE A 269 -0.71 3.08 16.32
CA PHE A 269 -1.39 4.29 15.85
C PHE A 269 -1.20 5.49 16.79
N LYS A 270 -1.13 5.26 18.10
CA LYS A 270 -0.74 6.32 19.05
C LYS A 270 0.63 6.89 18.73
N PHE A 271 1.57 6.02 18.38
CA PHE A 271 2.89 6.44 17.94
C PHE A 271 2.83 7.20 16.61
N ALA A 272 2.02 6.71 15.65
CA ALA A 272 1.83 7.40 14.36
C ALA A 272 1.39 8.85 14.53
N LEU A 273 0.43 9.12 15.42
CA LEU A 273 0.00 10.47 15.74
C LEU A 273 1.12 11.31 16.34
N SER A 274 1.90 10.74 17.27
CA SER A 274 3.00 11.44 17.94
C SER A 274 4.13 11.87 17.00
N VAL A 275 4.22 11.25 15.80
CA VAL A 275 5.20 11.60 14.76
C VAL A 275 4.57 12.30 13.55
N GLY A 276 3.29 12.67 13.63
CA GLY A 276 2.63 13.52 12.64
C GLY A 276 2.04 12.80 11.44
N PHE A 277 1.82 11.48 11.52
CA PHE A 277 1.19 10.73 10.43
C PHE A 277 -0.27 11.17 10.23
N GLN A 278 -0.60 11.52 9.00
CA GLN A 278 -1.95 11.91 8.53
C GLN A 278 -2.24 11.32 7.14
N GLY A 279 -1.56 10.23 6.79
CA GLY A 279 -1.73 9.54 5.51
C GLY A 279 -3.01 8.72 5.44
N ILE A 280 -3.33 8.26 4.24
CA ILE A 280 -4.42 7.31 3.97
C ILE A 280 -4.05 5.96 4.60
N LEU A 281 -5.05 5.26 5.14
CA LEU A 281 -4.93 3.90 5.63
C LEU A 281 -5.51 2.93 4.61
N CYS A 282 -4.88 1.80 4.40
CA CYS A 282 -5.41 0.74 3.56
C CYS A 282 -5.53 -0.55 4.37
N THR A 283 -6.70 -1.15 4.40
CA THR A 283 -6.87 -2.47 4.98
C THR A 283 -6.68 -3.54 3.92
N GLU A 284 -5.81 -4.49 4.22
CA GLU A 284 -5.43 -5.59 3.33
C GLU A 284 -5.53 -6.92 4.07
N HIS A 285 -5.88 -7.98 3.35
CA HIS A 285 -5.91 -9.33 3.91
C HIS A 285 -5.62 -10.38 2.85
N TYR A 286 -4.96 -11.48 3.25
CA TYR A 286 -4.71 -12.64 2.41
C TYR A 286 -5.57 -13.82 2.82
N GLY A 287 -6.14 -14.50 1.82
CA GLY A 287 -6.90 -15.74 2.01
C GLY A 287 -8.34 -15.54 2.49
N GLY A 288 -9.14 -16.57 2.32
CA GLY A 288 -10.56 -16.57 2.66
C GLY A 288 -11.35 -15.49 1.92
N ASP A 289 -12.34 -14.92 2.59
CA ASP A 289 -13.07 -13.74 2.15
C ASP A 289 -12.32 -12.47 2.60
N GLY A 290 -11.32 -12.07 1.80
CA GLY A 290 -10.46 -10.94 2.10
C GLY A 290 -11.23 -9.63 2.24
N LEU A 291 -12.28 -9.41 1.43
CA LEU A 291 -13.08 -8.18 1.48
C LEU A 291 -13.84 -8.07 2.82
N SER A 292 -14.48 -9.13 3.28
CA SER A 292 -15.18 -9.13 4.57
C SER A 292 -14.23 -8.93 5.74
N VAL A 293 -13.03 -9.50 5.70
CA VAL A 293 -12.02 -9.28 6.75
C VAL A 293 -11.51 -7.85 6.73
N THR A 294 -11.26 -7.26 5.55
CA THR A 294 -10.82 -5.85 5.45
C THR A 294 -11.92 -4.89 5.91
N ALA A 295 -13.19 -5.19 5.66
CA ALA A 295 -14.32 -4.43 6.20
C ALA A 295 -14.37 -4.48 7.73
N SER A 296 -14.20 -5.66 8.32
CA SER A 296 -14.10 -5.83 9.78
C SER A 296 -12.89 -5.07 10.35
N ASN A 297 -11.76 -5.07 9.64
CA ASN A 297 -10.57 -4.32 10.02
C ASN A 297 -10.83 -2.79 9.97
N GLN A 298 -11.54 -2.29 8.95
CA GLN A 298 -11.98 -0.88 8.90
C GLN A 298 -12.82 -0.52 10.13
N ASP A 299 -13.80 -1.36 10.47
CA ASP A 299 -14.64 -1.17 11.66
C ASP A 299 -13.81 -1.15 12.95
N TYR A 300 -12.85 -2.07 13.10
CA TYR A 300 -11.91 -2.09 14.22
C TYR A 300 -11.12 -0.80 14.31
N LEU A 301 -10.56 -0.31 13.20
CA LEU A 301 -9.84 0.96 13.15
C LEU A 301 -10.74 2.11 13.62
N ARG A 302 -11.91 2.26 13.01
CA ARG A 302 -12.86 3.34 13.34
C ARG A 302 -13.32 3.28 14.78
N ARG A 303 -13.64 2.10 15.31
CA ARG A 303 -14.18 1.96 16.67
C ARG A 303 -13.12 2.02 17.76
N HIS A 304 -11.93 1.52 17.52
CA HIS A 304 -11.00 1.19 18.59
C HIS A 304 -9.62 1.83 18.46
N VAL A 305 -9.22 2.32 17.30
CA VAL A 305 -7.85 2.78 17.03
C VAL A 305 -7.82 4.28 16.78
N LEU A 306 -8.66 4.79 15.89
CA LEU A 306 -8.63 6.16 15.42
C LEU A 306 -9.17 7.17 16.46
N PRO A 307 -8.65 8.42 16.48
CA PRO A 307 -9.13 9.49 17.35
C PRO A 307 -10.63 9.76 17.16
N LYS A 308 -11.33 10.02 18.26
CA LYS A 308 -12.78 10.32 18.23
C LYS A 308 -13.08 11.81 18.07
N THR A 309 -12.11 12.67 18.36
CA THR A 309 -12.23 14.12 18.30
C THR A 309 -10.97 14.71 17.68
N GLU A 310 -11.06 15.90 17.10
CA GLU A 310 -9.94 16.60 16.44
C GLU A 310 -8.88 17.15 17.42
N GLY A 311 -9.15 17.19 18.72
CA GLY A 311 -8.30 17.83 19.72
C GLY A 311 -7.12 16.99 20.22
N TYR A 312 -6.64 15.99 19.46
CA TYR A 312 -5.46 15.21 19.83
C TYR A 312 -4.14 15.92 19.46
N GLU A 313 -3.09 15.61 20.21
CA GLU A 313 -1.76 16.07 19.88
C GLU A 313 -1.23 15.36 18.63
N LEU A 314 -0.76 16.16 17.69
CA LEU A 314 -0.17 15.68 16.45
C LEU A 314 1.28 16.15 16.38
N GLY A 315 2.21 15.20 16.18
CA GLY A 315 3.63 15.50 15.97
C GLY A 315 3.91 16.06 14.56
N LYS A 316 5.15 15.93 14.13
CA LYS A 316 5.59 16.40 12.82
C LYS A 316 6.23 15.26 12.05
N SER A 317 5.68 14.97 10.87
CA SER A 317 6.26 14.00 9.92
C SER A 317 7.52 14.55 9.25
N GLN A 318 8.40 13.64 8.82
CA GLN A 318 9.60 13.93 8.03
C GLN A 318 9.31 14.02 6.53
N VAL A 319 8.11 13.60 6.07
CA VAL A 319 7.70 13.62 4.68
C VAL A 319 6.32 14.28 4.54
N ALA A 320 5.98 14.73 3.33
CA ALA A 320 4.69 15.30 3.04
C ALA A 320 3.56 14.28 3.31
N GLN A 321 2.48 14.76 3.89
CA GLN A 321 1.26 14.01 4.12
C GLN A 321 0.22 14.35 3.04
N GLY A 322 -0.74 13.44 2.81
CA GLY A 322 -1.79 13.64 1.82
C GLY A 322 -2.63 14.91 2.04
N ARG A 323 -3.46 15.24 1.10
CA ARG A 323 -4.31 16.42 1.14
C ARG A 323 -5.30 16.29 2.30
N GLN A 324 -5.20 17.18 3.28
CA GLN A 324 -6.29 17.37 4.23
C GLN A 324 -7.47 18.00 3.48
N VAL A 325 -8.52 17.23 3.21
CA VAL A 325 -9.74 17.75 2.57
C VAL A 325 -10.37 18.79 3.48
N PRO A 326 -10.61 20.05 3.05
CA PRO A 326 -11.36 21.01 3.83
C PRO A 326 -12.78 20.47 4.11
N ALA A 327 -13.28 20.60 5.33
CA ALA A 327 -14.60 20.10 5.78
C ALA A 327 -15.79 20.59 4.93
N THR A 328 -15.60 21.55 4.05
CA THR A 328 -16.65 22.11 3.17
C THR A 328 -17.03 21.22 1.98
N GLN A 329 -16.25 20.19 1.66
CA GLN A 329 -16.59 19.27 0.55
C GLN A 329 -17.32 17.98 0.98
N LEU A 330 -17.41 17.70 2.29
CA LEU A 330 -18.10 16.51 2.82
C LEU A 330 -19.59 16.76 3.14
N ALA A 331 -20.09 17.98 3.01
CA ALA A 331 -21.48 18.34 3.31
C ALA A 331 -22.44 18.22 2.11
N GLY A 332 -22.06 17.54 1.06
CA GLY A 332 -22.80 17.46 -0.21
C GLY A 332 -23.03 16.05 -0.74
N VAL A 333 -23.18 15.03 0.15
CA VAL A 333 -23.67 13.70 -0.24
C VAL A 333 -24.75 13.25 0.70
#